data_f99f16629e5a21b49a833284c8fc7a4b
#
_entry.id   f99f16629e5a21b49a833284c8fc7a4b
#
_cell.length_a   1.000
_cell.length_b   1.000
_cell.length_c   1.000
_cell.angle_alpha   90.00
_cell.angle_beta   90.00
_cell.angle_gamma   90.00
#
_symmetry.space_group_name_H-M   'P 1'
#
loop_
_entity.id
_entity.type
_entity.pdbx_description
1 polymer ?
#
loop_
_entity_poly.entity_id
_entity_poly.type
_entity_poly.pdbx_seq_one_letter_code
_entity_poly.pdbx_strand_id
1 'polypeptide(L)'
;MVKQAFNPYLPSWEYVPDGEPHIFGDRVYVYGSHDKAKGTAFCLGDYVCWSASLKNIKDWRFEGIIYKRTQDPIYDGKMTLYAPDVTKGPDNRYYLYYVFYNLQIISVAVCNTPAGQYEFYGYVHYKDGTRLGEREGDLKQFDPGLLTEGDKTYLYTGFKFYGAMVTVLGRDMLTIEEEPKLFVPQGDYTLPKGKLTEKINKDLQEINCPYKAVNLENWEGYKGYGFFEASSIRKIDDTYFYIYSCKPDNNELVYATSKSPTDGFVFRGIIVSNCDLNIDTYKPGEMKGYYGGNNHGSIVNLNGDWYIFYHRHTNCTSFSRQTCAEKIQIEENGYIKQVEITSCGLNGGPLLGKGEYPAYIACNLFTVQSDGSIAQNKVLKITQDGEDGDDGNPIEGIENVELTTYVTGIKNNDVIGFKYFDFKDVKKVSVKTRQNLHGYFEVKTKWDGEVLGKIEVDCSSDSWVEFSGDVEIPNGVNSFYLKFIASNADTKETGHLISFKFE
;
A
#
# COMPACT_ATOMS: atom_id res chain seq x y z
N MET A 1 21.79 1.53 -19.79
CA MET A 1 21.47 1.87 -18.38
C MET A 1 20.70 0.72 -17.76
N VAL A 2 21.01 0.34 -16.53
CA VAL A 2 20.19 -0.65 -15.79
C VAL A 2 18.86 0.03 -15.46
N LYS A 3 17.73 -0.58 -15.84
CA LYS A 3 16.40 -0.07 -15.50
C LYS A 3 16.21 -0.19 -13.97
N GLN A 4 15.76 0.85 -13.31
CA GLN A 4 15.49 0.89 -11.89
C GLN A 4 13.97 0.96 -11.68
N ALA A 5 13.46 0.28 -10.64
CA ALA A 5 12.05 0.33 -10.24
C ALA A 5 11.94 1.00 -8.88
N PHE A 6 11.69 2.29 -8.89
CA PHE A 6 11.54 3.14 -7.69
C PHE A 6 10.20 2.86 -6.98
N ASN A 7 10.06 3.37 -5.78
CA ASN A 7 8.75 3.54 -5.15
C ASN A 7 8.18 4.95 -5.42
N PRO A 8 6.93 5.06 -5.85
CA PRO A 8 6.02 4.01 -6.33
C PRO A 8 6.57 3.26 -7.55
N TYR A 9 6.35 1.93 -7.64
CA TYR A 9 7.00 1.11 -8.68
C TYR A 9 6.23 1.04 -10.01
N LEU A 10 4.96 1.43 -10.06
CA LEU A 10 4.19 1.65 -11.29
C LEU A 10 4.48 3.05 -11.85
N PRO A 11 4.05 3.36 -13.08
CA PRO A 11 4.16 4.71 -13.63
C PRO A 11 3.61 5.77 -12.66
N SER A 12 4.23 6.94 -12.63
CA SER A 12 3.92 7.98 -11.64
C SER A 12 2.50 8.54 -11.69
N TRP A 13 1.80 8.32 -12.80
CA TRP A 13 0.41 8.68 -13.01
C TRP A 13 -0.60 7.58 -12.61
N GLU A 14 -0.12 6.38 -12.25
CA GLU A 14 -0.97 5.25 -11.92
C GLU A 14 -1.21 5.15 -10.40
N TYR A 15 -2.46 4.95 -10.03
CA TYR A 15 -2.92 4.92 -8.64
C TYR A 15 -3.67 3.60 -8.34
N VAL A 16 -2.93 2.51 -8.17
CA VAL A 16 -3.45 1.18 -7.83
C VAL A 16 -3.10 0.85 -6.37
N PRO A 17 -3.90 1.28 -5.38
CA PRO A 17 -3.73 0.87 -3.99
C PRO A 17 -4.26 -0.54 -3.75
N ASP A 18 -4.13 -1.00 -2.49
CA ASP A 18 -4.67 -2.26 -2.01
C ASP A 18 -4.13 -3.46 -2.82
N GLY A 19 -2.87 -3.34 -3.28
CA GLY A 19 -2.28 -4.25 -4.25
C GLY A 19 -1.99 -5.64 -3.68
N GLU A 20 -2.70 -6.66 -4.18
CA GLU A 20 -2.46 -8.08 -3.92
C GLU A 20 -1.57 -8.68 -5.01
N PRO A 21 -0.29 -8.98 -4.70
CA PRO A 21 0.62 -9.59 -5.66
C PRO A 21 0.43 -11.12 -5.71
N HIS A 22 0.27 -11.66 -6.92
CA HIS A 22 0.21 -13.11 -7.15
C HIS A 22 1.15 -13.54 -8.27
N ILE A 23 1.76 -14.70 -8.11
CA ILE A 23 2.57 -15.32 -9.16
C ILE A 23 1.74 -16.37 -9.88
N PHE A 24 1.53 -16.15 -11.18
CA PHE A 24 0.93 -17.13 -12.07
C PHE A 24 1.87 -17.39 -13.26
N GLY A 25 2.33 -18.62 -13.37
CA GLY A 25 3.35 -18.98 -14.36
C GLY A 25 4.69 -18.29 -14.09
N ASP A 26 5.19 -17.55 -15.06
CA ASP A 26 6.48 -16.84 -15.02
C ASP A 26 6.35 -15.33 -14.76
N ARG A 27 5.19 -14.88 -14.28
CA ARG A 27 4.89 -13.46 -14.04
C ARG A 27 4.29 -13.23 -12.66
N VAL A 28 4.61 -12.08 -12.08
CA VAL A 28 3.87 -11.50 -10.96
C VAL A 28 2.79 -10.56 -11.52
N TYR A 29 1.59 -10.67 -10.98
CA TYR A 29 0.44 -9.81 -11.27
C TYR A 29 0.05 -9.06 -10.00
N VAL A 30 -0.40 -7.81 -10.13
CA VAL A 30 -0.94 -7.02 -9.03
C VAL A 30 -2.37 -6.66 -9.34
N TYR A 31 -3.24 -7.00 -8.40
CA TYR A 31 -4.67 -6.67 -8.39
C TYR A 31 -4.91 -5.72 -7.23
N GLY A 32 -5.63 -4.65 -7.48
CA GLY A 32 -5.90 -3.65 -6.45
C GLY A 32 -7.11 -2.80 -6.80
N SER A 33 -7.51 -1.95 -5.87
CA SER A 33 -8.44 -0.86 -6.15
C SER A 33 -7.83 0.09 -7.19
N HIS A 34 -8.64 0.99 -7.74
CA HIS A 34 -8.17 1.98 -8.70
C HIS A 34 -8.63 3.37 -8.28
N ASP A 35 -7.69 4.15 -7.77
CA ASP A 35 -7.90 5.54 -7.37
C ASP A 35 -7.64 6.50 -8.55
N LYS A 36 -7.95 7.78 -8.38
CA LYS A 36 -7.59 8.88 -9.28
C LYS A 36 -6.50 9.77 -8.67
N ALA A 37 -5.67 10.35 -9.53
CA ALA A 37 -4.90 11.52 -9.11
C ALA A 37 -5.85 12.61 -8.61
N LYS A 38 -5.53 13.20 -7.43
CA LYS A 38 -6.38 14.23 -6.80
C LYS A 38 -7.83 13.77 -6.53
N GLY A 39 -8.07 12.46 -6.45
CA GLY A 39 -9.40 11.90 -6.23
C GLY A 39 -10.10 12.45 -4.99
N THR A 40 -11.43 12.54 -5.06
CA THR A 40 -12.30 13.06 -3.98
C THR A 40 -13.03 11.95 -3.22
N ALA A 41 -12.91 10.71 -3.70
CA ALA A 41 -13.47 9.50 -3.08
C ALA A 41 -12.56 8.31 -3.37
N PHE A 42 -12.75 7.22 -2.62
CA PHE A 42 -12.03 5.96 -2.83
C PHE A 42 -12.44 5.27 -4.13
N CYS A 43 -11.47 4.65 -4.80
CA CYS A 43 -11.70 3.61 -5.81
C CYS A 43 -12.60 4.08 -6.97
N LEU A 44 -12.31 5.25 -7.53
CA LEU A 44 -13.10 5.86 -8.59
C LEU A 44 -12.94 5.16 -9.95
N GLY A 45 -11.89 4.36 -10.15
CA GLY A 45 -11.63 3.60 -11.37
C GLY A 45 -12.24 2.20 -11.36
N ASP A 46 -12.29 1.56 -12.54
CA ASP A 46 -12.55 0.14 -12.71
C ASP A 46 -11.27 -0.66 -12.44
N TYR A 47 -11.35 -1.98 -12.19
CA TYR A 47 -10.16 -2.77 -11.91
C TYR A 47 -9.25 -2.89 -13.12
N VAL A 48 -8.00 -2.54 -12.91
CA VAL A 48 -6.90 -2.73 -13.85
C VAL A 48 -5.96 -3.82 -13.33
N CYS A 49 -5.12 -4.36 -14.21
CA CYS A 49 -4.07 -5.28 -13.82
C CYS A 49 -2.72 -4.82 -14.39
N TRP A 50 -1.71 -4.91 -13.58
CA TRP A 50 -0.32 -4.73 -13.96
C TRP A 50 0.46 -6.00 -13.71
N SER A 51 1.43 -6.31 -14.57
CA SER A 51 2.26 -7.48 -14.39
C SER A 51 3.71 -7.26 -14.79
N ALA A 52 4.62 -8.01 -14.17
CA ALA A 52 6.02 -8.06 -14.57
C ALA A 52 6.50 -9.51 -14.71
N SER A 53 7.43 -9.73 -15.64
CA SER A 53 8.08 -11.04 -15.75
C SER A 53 8.97 -11.27 -14.53
N LEU A 54 8.96 -12.48 -13.97
CA LEU A 54 9.90 -12.85 -12.89
C LEU A 54 11.37 -12.70 -13.33
N LYS A 55 11.68 -12.78 -14.63
CA LYS A 55 13.03 -12.50 -15.16
C LYS A 55 13.42 -11.03 -15.07
N ASN A 56 12.45 -10.11 -15.00
CA ASN A 56 12.68 -8.67 -14.88
C ASN A 56 11.53 -7.98 -14.16
N ILE A 57 11.53 -8.03 -12.82
CA ILE A 57 10.52 -7.42 -11.96
C ILE A 57 10.55 -5.88 -11.95
N LYS A 58 11.47 -5.27 -12.70
CA LYS A 58 11.59 -3.81 -12.84
C LYS A 58 10.86 -3.28 -14.07
N ASP A 59 10.21 -4.16 -14.85
CA ASP A 59 9.55 -3.82 -16.11
C ASP A 59 8.08 -4.23 -16.07
N TRP A 60 7.25 -3.32 -15.57
CA TRP A 60 5.82 -3.51 -15.43
C TRP A 60 5.08 -3.21 -16.73
N ARG A 61 4.16 -4.08 -17.07
CA ARG A 61 3.29 -3.97 -18.25
C ARG A 61 1.84 -3.76 -17.78
N PHE A 62 1.18 -2.79 -18.38
CA PHE A 62 -0.26 -2.62 -18.25
C PHE A 62 -1.00 -3.73 -19.02
N GLU A 63 -1.82 -4.49 -18.35
CA GLU A 63 -2.61 -5.58 -18.93
C GLU A 63 -4.00 -5.11 -19.38
N GLY A 64 -4.42 -3.93 -18.96
CA GLY A 64 -5.71 -3.33 -19.29
C GLY A 64 -6.67 -3.30 -18.12
N ILE A 65 -7.89 -2.84 -18.42
CA ILE A 65 -9.04 -2.93 -17.51
C ILE A 65 -9.52 -4.37 -17.54
N ILE A 66 -9.44 -5.07 -16.41
CA ILE A 66 -9.79 -6.49 -16.31
C ILE A 66 -11.23 -6.72 -15.89
N TYR A 67 -11.87 -5.76 -15.20
CA TYR A 67 -13.28 -5.84 -14.79
C TYR A 67 -13.87 -4.44 -14.61
N LYS A 68 -15.06 -4.23 -15.17
CA LYS A 68 -15.82 -2.98 -15.02
C LYS A 68 -16.96 -3.16 -14.03
N ARG A 69 -17.17 -2.15 -13.16
CA ARG A 69 -18.26 -2.12 -12.17
C ARG A 69 -19.66 -2.35 -12.80
N THR A 70 -19.84 -1.92 -14.04
CA THR A 70 -21.10 -2.07 -14.79
C THR A 70 -21.42 -3.51 -15.19
N GLN A 71 -20.49 -4.45 -15.03
CA GLN A 71 -20.70 -5.86 -15.34
C GLN A 71 -21.44 -6.61 -14.21
N ASP A 72 -21.42 -6.07 -12.98
CA ASP A 72 -22.15 -6.67 -11.86
C ASP A 72 -23.62 -6.23 -11.87
N PRO A 73 -24.59 -7.18 -11.86
CA PRO A 73 -26.01 -6.85 -11.89
C PRO A 73 -26.53 -6.00 -10.73
N ILE A 74 -25.81 -5.96 -9.59
CA ILE A 74 -26.20 -5.18 -8.42
C ILE A 74 -25.75 -3.71 -8.51
N TYR A 75 -24.94 -3.35 -9.50
CA TYR A 75 -24.41 -1.99 -9.65
C TYR A 75 -25.54 -0.95 -9.83
N ASP A 76 -25.56 0.05 -8.95
CA ASP A 76 -26.61 1.08 -8.87
C ASP A 76 -26.29 2.38 -9.67
N GLY A 77 -25.19 2.39 -10.41
CA GLY A 77 -24.72 3.57 -11.16
C GLY A 77 -23.79 4.51 -10.36
N LYS A 78 -23.55 4.25 -9.05
CA LYS A 78 -22.76 5.13 -8.17
C LYS A 78 -21.73 4.42 -7.33
N MET A 79 -21.91 3.14 -7.05
CA MET A 79 -21.01 2.36 -6.21
C MET A 79 -19.61 2.24 -6.82
N THR A 80 -18.58 2.19 -5.97
CA THR A 80 -17.18 1.99 -6.35
C THR A 80 -16.69 0.63 -5.94
N LEU A 81 -15.72 0.09 -6.70
CA LEU A 81 -15.11 -1.22 -6.50
C LEU A 81 -13.97 -1.10 -5.48
N TYR A 82 -14.12 -1.73 -4.30
CA TYR A 82 -13.10 -1.74 -3.25
C TYR A 82 -12.13 -2.90 -3.42
N ALA A 83 -11.14 -2.98 -2.51
CA ALA A 83 -10.03 -3.92 -2.57
C ALA A 83 -10.42 -5.32 -3.07
N PRO A 84 -9.85 -5.79 -4.19
CA PRO A 84 -10.07 -7.13 -4.72
C PRO A 84 -8.95 -8.07 -4.32
N ASP A 85 -9.23 -9.37 -4.38
CA ASP A 85 -8.18 -10.38 -4.46
C ASP A 85 -8.50 -11.41 -5.54
N VAL A 86 -7.47 -12.10 -6.05
CA VAL A 86 -7.59 -13.09 -7.13
C VAL A 86 -6.94 -14.40 -6.71
N THR A 87 -7.67 -15.51 -6.90
CA THR A 87 -7.10 -16.84 -6.72
C THR A 87 -7.37 -17.72 -7.94
N LYS A 88 -6.54 -18.75 -8.12
CA LYS A 88 -6.76 -19.78 -9.12
C LYS A 88 -7.61 -20.90 -8.52
N GLY A 89 -8.77 -21.16 -9.09
CA GLY A 89 -9.68 -22.19 -8.64
C GLY A 89 -9.25 -23.61 -9.02
N PRO A 90 -9.95 -24.65 -8.47
CA PRO A 90 -9.67 -26.05 -8.75
C PRO A 90 -9.88 -26.47 -10.22
N ASP A 91 -10.65 -25.68 -10.95
CA ASP A 91 -10.92 -25.87 -12.39
C ASP A 91 -9.91 -25.14 -13.29
N ASN A 92 -8.85 -24.60 -12.72
CA ASN A 92 -7.80 -23.82 -13.38
C ASN A 92 -8.22 -22.44 -13.91
N ARG A 93 -9.43 -21.96 -13.63
CA ARG A 93 -9.84 -20.59 -13.90
C ARG A 93 -9.38 -19.66 -12.78
N TYR A 94 -9.42 -18.35 -13.05
CA TYR A 94 -9.04 -17.29 -12.09
C TYR A 94 -10.30 -16.60 -11.60
N TYR A 95 -10.41 -16.45 -10.30
CA TYR A 95 -11.58 -15.90 -9.62
C TYR A 95 -11.19 -14.64 -8.88
N LEU A 96 -11.85 -13.53 -9.24
CA LEU A 96 -11.67 -12.21 -8.65
C LEU A 96 -12.83 -11.95 -7.70
N TYR A 97 -12.51 -11.77 -6.40
CA TYR A 97 -13.48 -11.45 -5.35
C TYR A 97 -13.36 -9.98 -4.99
N TYR A 98 -14.50 -9.34 -4.77
CA TYR A 98 -14.54 -7.92 -4.48
C TYR A 98 -15.81 -7.53 -3.73
N VAL A 99 -15.83 -6.29 -3.20
CA VAL A 99 -17.01 -5.69 -2.61
C VAL A 99 -17.28 -4.33 -3.25
N PHE A 100 -18.55 -3.95 -3.30
CA PHE A 100 -18.93 -2.58 -3.59
C PHE A 100 -19.01 -1.74 -2.32
N TYR A 101 -18.69 -0.46 -2.42
CA TYR A 101 -18.96 0.50 -1.36
C TYR A 101 -20.41 0.44 -0.90
N ASN A 102 -20.60 0.46 0.41
CA ASN A 102 -21.90 0.34 1.11
C ASN A 102 -22.59 -1.04 1.03
N LEU A 103 -22.08 -2.02 0.32
CA LEU A 103 -22.58 -3.38 0.40
C LEU A 103 -21.83 -4.21 1.45
N GLN A 104 -22.43 -5.34 1.84
CA GLN A 104 -21.88 -6.28 2.81
C GLN A 104 -21.66 -7.66 2.20
N ILE A 105 -21.85 -7.80 0.90
CA ILE A 105 -21.77 -9.07 0.16
C ILE A 105 -20.47 -9.13 -0.63
N ILE A 106 -20.00 -10.35 -0.87
CA ILE A 106 -18.84 -10.62 -1.72
C ILE A 106 -19.32 -11.02 -3.11
N SER A 107 -18.96 -10.19 -4.08
CA SER A 107 -19.15 -10.48 -5.50
C SER A 107 -17.95 -11.24 -6.06
N VAL A 108 -18.17 -12.06 -7.09
CA VAL A 108 -17.14 -12.88 -7.74
C VAL A 108 -17.24 -12.73 -9.26
N ALA A 109 -16.10 -12.49 -9.88
CA ALA A 109 -15.95 -12.54 -11.33
C ALA A 109 -14.93 -13.63 -11.70
N VAL A 110 -14.96 -14.15 -12.93
CA VAL A 110 -14.15 -15.27 -13.39
C VAL A 110 -13.52 -15.00 -14.75
N CYS A 111 -12.29 -15.50 -14.95
CA CYS A 111 -11.58 -15.44 -16.21
C CYS A 111 -10.76 -16.71 -16.44
N ASN A 112 -10.47 -17.03 -17.70
CA ASN A 112 -9.62 -18.17 -18.08
C ASN A 112 -8.11 -17.85 -17.97
N THR A 113 -7.75 -16.58 -17.87
CA THR A 113 -6.36 -16.12 -17.77
C THR A 113 -6.20 -15.12 -16.61
N PRO A 114 -4.98 -14.96 -16.06
CA PRO A 114 -4.78 -14.10 -14.88
C PRO A 114 -5.18 -12.64 -15.12
N ALA A 115 -4.96 -12.11 -16.31
CA ALA A 115 -5.18 -10.71 -16.65
C ALA A 115 -6.07 -10.51 -17.90
N GLY A 116 -6.98 -11.46 -18.16
CA GLY A 116 -7.99 -11.32 -19.22
C GLY A 116 -9.19 -10.50 -18.76
N GLN A 117 -10.20 -10.45 -19.60
CA GLN A 117 -11.47 -9.83 -19.25
C GLN A 117 -12.25 -10.77 -18.33
N TYR A 118 -12.42 -10.36 -17.08
CA TYR A 118 -13.25 -11.09 -16.13
C TYR A 118 -14.72 -10.85 -16.43
N GLU A 119 -15.53 -11.88 -16.24
CA GLU A 119 -16.98 -11.82 -16.37
C GLU A 119 -17.62 -12.04 -15.00
N PHE A 120 -18.75 -11.35 -14.73
CA PHE A 120 -19.49 -11.58 -13.49
C PHE A 120 -19.86 -13.06 -13.39
N TYR A 121 -19.59 -13.67 -12.23
CA TYR A 121 -19.81 -15.09 -12.00
C TYR A 121 -20.93 -15.37 -11.00
N GLY A 122 -20.99 -14.58 -9.91
CA GLY A 122 -21.99 -14.77 -8.86
C GLY A 122 -21.63 -14.05 -7.56
N TYR A 123 -22.33 -14.41 -6.50
CA TYR A 123 -22.09 -13.94 -5.14
C TYR A 123 -21.78 -15.11 -4.24
N VAL A 124 -20.91 -14.93 -3.27
CA VAL A 124 -20.70 -15.92 -2.20
C VAL A 124 -22.01 -16.09 -1.43
N HIS A 125 -22.46 -17.36 -1.26
CA HIS A 125 -23.76 -17.65 -0.70
C HIS A 125 -23.78 -18.92 0.17
N TYR A 126 -24.75 -19.00 1.07
CA TYR A 126 -25.08 -20.20 1.81
C TYR A 126 -25.74 -21.27 0.93
N LYS A 127 -25.86 -22.50 1.41
CA LYS A 127 -26.44 -23.65 0.68
C LYS A 127 -27.90 -23.43 0.27
N ASP A 128 -28.62 -22.54 0.96
CA ASP A 128 -29.98 -22.14 0.65
C ASP A 128 -30.09 -21.03 -0.41
N GLY A 129 -28.94 -20.51 -0.89
CA GLY A 129 -28.87 -19.43 -1.86
C GLY A 129 -28.86 -18.02 -1.27
N THR A 130 -28.99 -17.87 0.05
CA THR A 130 -28.87 -16.56 0.72
C THR A 130 -27.42 -16.06 0.60
N ARG A 131 -27.22 -14.82 0.17
CA ARG A 131 -25.87 -14.25 0.02
C ARG A 131 -25.22 -14.03 1.37
N LEU A 132 -23.91 -14.30 1.45
CA LEU A 132 -23.09 -14.00 2.62
C LEU A 132 -23.13 -12.48 2.90
N GLY A 133 -23.53 -12.11 4.11
CA GLY A 133 -23.73 -10.72 4.52
C GLY A 133 -25.21 -10.26 4.49
N GLU A 134 -26.14 -11.08 3.96
CA GLU A 134 -27.58 -10.75 3.91
C GLU A 134 -28.43 -11.60 4.87
N ARG A 135 -27.90 -12.68 5.43
CA ARG A 135 -28.62 -13.46 6.44
C ARG A 135 -28.72 -12.64 7.74
N GLU A 136 -29.85 -12.72 8.43
CA GLU A 136 -30.04 -12.06 9.71
C GLU A 136 -28.91 -12.41 10.69
N GLY A 137 -28.26 -11.39 11.25
CA GLY A 137 -27.12 -11.53 12.15
C GLY A 137 -25.76 -11.68 11.45
N ASP A 138 -25.69 -11.71 10.13
CA ASP A 138 -24.42 -11.70 9.40
C ASP A 138 -23.61 -10.44 9.71
N LEU A 139 -22.30 -10.59 9.91
CA LEU A 139 -21.38 -9.48 10.03
C LEU A 139 -20.98 -8.95 8.65
N LYS A 140 -20.58 -7.70 8.60
CA LYS A 140 -20.12 -7.05 7.36
C LYS A 140 -18.92 -7.78 6.76
N GLN A 141 -19.04 -8.17 5.50
CA GLN A 141 -17.96 -8.70 4.68
C GLN A 141 -17.22 -7.54 3.99
N PHE A 142 -15.90 -7.54 4.03
CA PHE A 142 -15.10 -6.46 3.44
C PHE A 142 -13.67 -6.95 3.18
N ASP A 143 -12.98 -6.36 2.19
CA ASP A 143 -11.60 -6.63 1.80
C ASP A 143 -11.29 -8.14 1.76
N PRO A 144 -11.79 -8.86 0.74
CA PRO A 144 -11.57 -10.29 0.62
C PRO A 144 -10.10 -10.62 0.40
N GLY A 145 -9.55 -11.56 1.19
CA GLY A 145 -8.27 -12.22 0.94
C GLY A 145 -8.51 -13.70 0.65
N LEU A 146 -7.73 -14.32 -0.22
CA LEU A 146 -8.01 -15.65 -0.75
C LEU A 146 -6.85 -16.61 -0.67
N LEU A 147 -7.14 -17.86 -0.34
CA LEU A 147 -6.22 -18.98 -0.46
C LEU A 147 -6.95 -20.22 -0.94
N THR A 148 -6.56 -20.76 -2.08
CA THR A 148 -7.10 -22.03 -2.60
C THR A 148 -6.11 -23.17 -2.37
N GLU A 149 -6.55 -24.23 -1.69
CA GLU A 149 -5.80 -25.46 -1.45
C GLU A 149 -6.66 -26.69 -1.85
N GLY A 150 -6.27 -27.35 -2.91
CA GLY A 150 -7.06 -28.47 -3.46
C GLY A 150 -8.44 -28.01 -3.90
N ASP A 151 -9.50 -28.62 -3.36
CA ASP A 151 -10.89 -28.30 -3.68
C ASP A 151 -11.53 -27.28 -2.71
N LYS A 152 -10.77 -26.70 -1.79
CA LYS A 152 -11.24 -25.72 -0.83
C LYS A 152 -10.64 -24.35 -1.10
N THR A 153 -11.46 -23.31 -0.98
CA THR A 153 -11.03 -21.93 -0.99
C THR A 153 -11.35 -21.29 0.35
N TYR A 154 -10.34 -20.73 1.00
CA TYR A 154 -10.48 -19.97 2.23
C TYR A 154 -10.65 -18.51 1.86
N LEU A 155 -11.80 -17.94 2.23
CA LEU A 155 -12.14 -16.53 2.06
C LEU A 155 -12.00 -15.82 3.41
N TYR A 156 -11.06 -14.88 3.48
CA TYR A 156 -10.81 -14.05 4.67
C TYR A 156 -11.43 -12.70 4.44
N THR A 157 -12.21 -12.21 5.42
CA THR A 157 -12.92 -10.94 5.34
C THR A 157 -13.02 -10.29 6.71
N GLY A 158 -13.55 -9.08 6.79
CA GLY A 158 -13.89 -8.41 8.03
C GLY A 158 -13.76 -6.90 7.93
N PHE A 159 -14.42 -6.19 8.84
CA PHE A 159 -14.33 -4.74 8.92
C PHE A 159 -14.58 -4.24 10.33
N LYS A 160 -13.56 -3.68 10.97
CA LYS A 160 -13.58 -2.99 12.29
C LYS A 160 -14.16 -3.78 13.46
N PHE A 161 -15.38 -4.31 13.33
CA PHE A 161 -16.12 -4.92 14.42
C PHE A 161 -15.79 -6.39 14.60
N TYR A 162 -15.66 -6.84 15.84
CA TYR A 162 -15.37 -8.20 16.26
C TYR A 162 -14.02 -8.78 15.83
N GLY A 163 -13.53 -8.49 14.63
CA GLY A 163 -12.26 -9.00 14.11
C GLY A 163 -12.38 -9.57 12.70
N ALA A 164 -11.34 -10.31 12.28
CA ALA A 164 -11.30 -10.99 11.00
C ALA A 164 -12.06 -12.30 11.00
N MET A 165 -12.69 -12.61 9.88
CA MET A 165 -13.43 -13.83 9.64
C MET A 165 -12.78 -14.69 8.57
N VAL A 166 -12.92 -15.99 8.67
CA VAL A 166 -12.59 -16.97 7.62
C VAL A 166 -13.80 -17.84 7.31
N THR A 167 -14.10 -17.98 6.04
CA THR A 167 -15.18 -18.80 5.47
C THR A 167 -14.59 -19.82 4.52
N VAL A 168 -15.04 -21.06 4.56
CA VAL A 168 -14.55 -22.09 3.63
C VAL A 168 -15.59 -22.28 2.53
N LEU A 169 -15.15 -22.08 1.28
CA LEU A 169 -15.95 -22.23 0.08
C LEU A 169 -15.71 -23.59 -0.57
N GLY A 170 -16.73 -24.11 -1.24
CA GLY A 170 -16.68 -25.30 -2.03
C GLY A 170 -15.99 -25.12 -3.39
N ARG A 171 -15.96 -26.20 -4.13
CA ARG A 171 -15.29 -26.30 -5.44
C ARG A 171 -15.87 -25.35 -6.50
N ASP A 172 -17.13 -24.92 -6.35
CA ASP A 172 -17.79 -23.96 -7.22
C ASP A 172 -17.35 -22.50 -6.99
N MET A 173 -16.51 -22.27 -5.96
CA MET A 173 -15.98 -20.95 -5.60
C MET A 173 -17.03 -19.96 -5.07
N LEU A 174 -18.27 -20.38 -4.83
CA LEU A 174 -19.38 -19.54 -4.37
C LEU A 174 -20.06 -20.08 -3.11
N THR A 175 -20.28 -21.40 -3.04
CA THR A 175 -21.08 -22.02 -1.97
C THR A 175 -20.26 -22.17 -0.69
N ILE A 176 -20.82 -21.71 0.44
CA ILE A 176 -20.21 -21.86 1.77
C ILE A 176 -20.32 -23.31 2.21
N GLU A 177 -19.18 -23.96 2.44
CA GLU A 177 -19.09 -25.30 3.01
C GLU A 177 -18.92 -25.29 4.55
N GLU A 178 -18.17 -24.33 5.06
CA GLU A 178 -18.04 -24.10 6.50
C GLU A 178 -18.42 -22.66 6.82
N GLU A 179 -19.30 -22.48 7.81
CA GLU A 179 -19.79 -21.20 8.30
C GLU A 179 -18.62 -20.26 8.69
N PRO A 180 -18.78 -18.94 8.52
CA PRO A 180 -17.77 -17.97 8.94
C PRO A 180 -17.37 -18.12 10.42
N LYS A 181 -16.06 -18.03 10.68
CA LYS A 181 -15.47 -18.08 12.03
C LYS A 181 -14.61 -16.85 12.25
N LEU A 182 -14.71 -16.23 13.44
CA LEU A 182 -13.80 -15.17 13.84
C LEU A 182 -12.51 -15.80 14.37
N PHE A 183 -11.37 -15.45 13.80
CA PHE A 183 -10.07 -16.08 14.09
C PHE A 183 -8.96 -15.10 14.48
N VAL A 184 -9.08 -13.81 14.17
CA VAL A 184 -8.19 -12.74 14.64
C VAL A 184 -9.04 -11.63 15.26
N PRO A 185 -8.74 -11.23 16.51
CA PRO A 185 -9.57 -10.27 17.24
C PRO A 185 -9.33 -8.83 16.79
N GLN A 186 -10.26 -7.96 17.13
CA GLN A 186 -10.20 -6.52 16.88
C GLN A 186 -9.14 -5.77 17.74
N GLY A 187 -8.72 -6.29 18.87
CA GLY A 187 -7.58 -5.79 19.66
C GLY A 187 -7.87 -4.87 20.84
N ASP A 188 -9.09 -4.34 21.00
CA ASP A 188 -9.42 -3.38 22.08
C ASP A 188 -10.05 -4.07 23.32
N TYR A 189 -9.67 -5.29 23.61
CA TYR A 189 -10.24 -6.04 24.72
C TYR A 189 -9.36 -5.98 25.97
N THR A 190 -9.97 -5.62 27.10
CA THR A 190 -9.35 -5.62 28.44
C THR A 190 -9.94 -6.77 29.26
N LEU A 191 -9.68 -7.99 28.85
CA LEU A 191 -10.25 -9.19 29.50
C LEU A 191 -9.16 -10.07 30.10
N PRO A 192 -9.48 -10.85 31.15
CA PRO A 192 -8.58 -11.88 31.63
C PRO A 192 -8.26 -12.91 30.54
N LYS A 193 -7.04 -13.48 30.61
CA LYS A 193 -6.59 -14.54 29.70
C LYS A 193 -7.62 -15.67 29.60
N GLY A 194 -7.85 -16.18 28.40
CA GLY A 194 -8.79 -17.26 28.12
C GLY A 194 -10.28 -16.90 28.21
N LYS A 195 -10.62 -15.59 28.24
CA LYS A 195 -12.01 -15.14 28.32
C LYS A 195 -12.52 -14.45 27.05
N LEU A 196 -11.64 -14.21 26.07
CA LEU A 196 -12.03 -13.46 24.88
C LEU A 196 -12.96 -14.26 23.97
N THR A 197 -12.63 -15.53 23.69
CA THR A 197 -13.47 -16.41 22.86
C THR A 197 -14.88 -16.54 23.43
N GLU A 198 -14.99 -16.77 24.73
CA GLU A 198 -16.27 -16.85 25.44
C GLU A 198 -17.08 -15.55 25.35
N LYS A 199 -16.41 -14.41 25.59
CA LYS A 199 -17.02 -13.08 25.51
C LYS A 199 -17.57 -12.79 24.12
N ILE A 200 -16.74 -12.97 23.07
CA ILE A 200 -17.17 -12.70 21.71
C ILE A 200 -18.31 -13.62 21.29
N ASN A 201 -18.25 -14.91 21.63
CA ASN A 201 -19.35 -15.82 21.33
C ASN A 201 -20.67 -15.39 21.99
N LYS A 202 -20.59 -14.86 23.24
CA LYS A 202 -21.76 -14.29 23.91
C LYS A 202 -22.29 -13.05 23.20
N ASP A 203 -21.41 -12.11 22.82
CA ASP A 203 -21.80 -10.88 22.10
C ASP A 203 -22.44 -11.20 20.74
N LEU A 204 -21.91 -12.20 20.01
CA LEU A 204 -22.49 -12.68 18.76
C LEU A 204 -23.91 -13.25 18.97
N GLN A 205 -24.13 -14.03 20.06
CA GLN A 205 -25.46 -14.53 20.41
C GLN A 205 -26.46 -13.41 20.72
N GLU A 206 -26.02 -12.34 21.41
CA GLU A 206 -26.88 -11.19 21.75
C GLU A 206 -27.39 -10.45 20.51
N ILE A 207 -26.66 -10.49 19.40
CA ILE A 207 -27.06 -9.90 18.10
C ILE A 207 -27.61 -10.94 17.12
N ASN A 208 -27.91 -12.15 17.58
CA ASN A 208 -28.34 -13.28 16.74
C ASN A 208 -27.37 -13.64 15.61
N CYS A 209 -26.10 -13.30 15.73
CA CYS A 209 -25.09 -13.68 14.75
C CYS A 209 -24.78 -15.19 14.85
N PRO A 210 -24.84 -15.94 13.74
CA PRO A 210 -24.61 -17.38 13.75
C PRO A 210 -23.13 -17.76 13.79
N TYR A 211 -22.21 -16.80 13.66
CA TYR A 211 -20.78 -17.06 13.62
C TYR A 211 -20.21 -17.46 14.99
N LYS A 212 -19.04 -18.08 14.97
CA LYS A 212 -18.31 -18.47 16.18
C LYS A 212 -16.91 -17.90 16.17
N ALA A 213 -16.49 -17.39 17.30
CA ALA A 213 -15.09 -17.09 17.55
C ALA A 213 -14.33 -18.38 17.86
N VAL A 214 -13.15 -18.56 17.27
CA VAL A 214 -12.31 -19.74 17.43
C VAL A 214 -10.95 -19.34 17.97
N ASN A 215 -10.52 -20.01 19.05
CA ASN A 215 -9.17 -19.99 19.61
C ASN A 215 -8.50 -18.58 19.69
N LEU A 216 -9.23 -17.59 20.22
CA LEU A 216 -8.76 -16.22 20.42
C LEU A 216 -7.96 -16.05 21.73
N GLU A 217 -7.49 -17.13 22.34
CA GLU A 217 -6.89 -17.12 23.69
C GLU A 217 -5.52 -16.45 23.74
N ASN A 218 -4.85 -16.31 22.56
CA ASN A 218 -3.57 -15.60 22.41
C ASN A 218 -3.73 -14.10 22.14
N TRP A 219 -4.90 -13.52 22.40
CA TRP A 219 -5.26 -12.15 22.06
C TRP A 219 -4.38 -11.07 22.72
N GLU A 220 -3.70 -11.36 23.82
CA GLU A 220 -2.81 -10.40 24.49
C GLU A 220 -1.73 -9.85 23.56
N GLY A 221 -1.24 -10.66 22.60
CA GLY A 221 -0.30 -10.22 21.56
C GLY A 221 -0.91 -9.26 20.55
N TYR A 222 -2.24 -9.26 20.40
CA TYR A 222 -2.94 -8.35 19.48
C TYR A 222 -3.30 -6.99 20.10
N LYS A 223 -3.06 -6.79 21.39
CA LYS A 223 -3.41 -5.53 22.07
C LYS A 223 -2.70 -4.35 21.40
N GLY A 224 -3.48 -3.41 20.86
CA GLY A 224 -3.00 -2.28 20.07
C GLY A 224 -2.73 -2.60 18.59
N TYR A 225 -2.82 -3.89 18.19
CA TYR A 225 -2.57 -4.35 16.81
C TYR A 225 -3.67 -5.29 16.30
N GLY A 226 -4.87 -5.16 16.85
CA GLY A 226 -5.99 -5.98 16.42
C GLY A 226 -6.46 -5.62 15.02
N PHE A 227 -7.22 -6.52 14.43
CA PHE A 227 -7.74 -6.41 13.07
C PHE A 227 -8.59 -5.15 12.88
N PHE A 228 -8.35 -4.46 11.76
CA PHE A 228 -9.18 -3.35 11.30
C PHE A 228 -9.82 -3.65 9.95
N GLU A 229 -9.03 -3.95 8.91
CA GLU A 229 -9.44 -4.30 7.54
C GLU A 229 -8.25 -4.91 6.76
N ALA A 230 -8.34 -5.04 5.45
CA ALA A 230 -7.24 -5.43 4.56
C ALA A 230 -6.76 -6.87 4.74
N SER A 231 -7.68 -7.82 4.62
CA SER A 231 -7.37 -9.24 4.74
C SER A 231 -6.48 -9.74 3.61
N SER A 232 -5.36 -10.34 3.95
CA SER A 232 -4.49 -11.04 2.99
C SER A 232 -3.86 -12.27 3.64
N ILE A 233 -3.62 -13.31 2.86
CA ILE A 233 -3.11 -14.59 3.35
C ILE A 233 -2.06 -15.16 2.41
N ARG A 234 -0.98 -15.69 2.96
CA ARG A 234 0.02 -16.47 2.22
C ARG A 234 0.39 -17.73 2.99
N LYS A 235 0.63 -18.81 2.27
CA LYS A 235 1.21 -20.01 2.83
C LYS A 235 2.67 -20.11 2.43
N ILE A 236 3.54 -20.26 3.41
CA ILE A 236 4.98 -20.49 3.24
C ILE A 236 5.29 -21.80 3.95
N ASP A 237 5.69 -22.80 3.19
CA ASP A 237 5.86 -24.17 3.66
C ASP A 237 4.58 -24.68 4.35
N ASP A 238 4.62 -24.94 5.65
CA ASP A 238 3.51 -25.41 6.47
C ASP A 238 2.89 -24.32 7.36
N THR A 239 3.25 -23.05 7.12
CA THR A 239 2.82 -21.91 7.95
C THR A 239 1.99 -20.93 7.14
N TYR A 240 0.86 -20.55 7.69
CA TYR A 240 -0.03 -19.52 7.13
C TYR A 240 0.33 -18.16 7.73
N PHE A 241 0.56 -17.19 6.87
CA PHE A 241 0.83 -15.79 7.22
C PHE A 241 -0.41 -14.97 6.87
N TYR A 242 -1.13 -14.52 7.87
CA TYR A 242 -2.26 -13.62 7.72
C TYR A 242 -1.78 -12.18 7.92
N ILE A 243 -1.87 -11.37 6.86
CA ILE A 243 -1.47 -9.97 6.84
C ILE A 243 -2.74 -9.12 6.88
N TYR A 244 -2.72 -8.04 7.65
CA TYR A 244 -3.88 -7.17 7.78
C TYR A 244 -3.48 -5.78 8.26
N SER A 245 -4.37 -4.82 8.09
CA SER A 245 -4.26 -3.48 8.61
C SER A 245 -4.80 -3.41 10.03
N CYS A 246 -4.04 -2.80 10.96
CA CYS A 246 -4.38 -2.80 12.38
C CYS A 246 -4.91 -1.44 12.89
N LYS A 247 -5.56 -1.45 14.05
CA LYS A 247 -5.87 -0.25 14.83
C LYS A 247 -4.63 0.28 15.57
N PRO A 248 -4.62 1.56 16.01
CA PRO A 248 -5.74 2.52 15.94
C PRO A 248 -5.80 3.30 14.63
N ASP A 249 -4.66 3.53 13.96
CA ASP A 249 -4.55 4.51 12.88
C ASP A 249 -4.58 3.89 11.47
N ASN A 250 -4.61 2.53 11.37
CA ASN A 250 -4.67 1.82 10.10
C ASN A 250 -3.48 2.09 9.15
N ASN A 251 -2.35 2.54 9.68
CA ASN A 251 -1.16 2.87 8.89
C ASN A 251 -0.21 1.67 8.71
N GLU A 252 -0.27 0.72 9.63
CA GLU A 252 0.61 -0.44 9.64
C GLU A 252 -0.04 -1.66 8.98
N LEU A 253 0.74 -2.38 8.18
CA LEU A 253 0.50 -3.77 7.88
C LEU A 253 1.22 -4.64 8.89
N VAL A 254 0.45 -5.43 9.58
CA VAL A 254 0.89 -6.36 10.61
C VAL A 254 0.57 -7.79 10.20
N TYR A 255 1.10 -8.77 10.92
CA TYR A 255 0.84 -10.14 10.58
C TYR A 255 0.71 -11.06 11.79
N ALA A 256 -0.03 -12.13 11.58
CA ALA A 256 -0.16 -13.26 12.48
C ALA A 256 0.15 -14.56 11.73
N THR A 257 0.63 -15.58 12.43
CA THR A 257 0.94 -16.88 11.82
C THR A 257 0.22 -18.02 12.52
N SER A 258 -0.10 -19.07 11.74
CA SER A 258 -0.70 -20.31 12.22
C SER A 258 -0.22 -21.52 11.42
N LYS A 259 -0.41 -22.72 11.97
CA LYS A 259 -0.31 -24.01 11.25
C LYS A 259 -1.66 -24.48 10.67
N SER A 260 -2.73 -23.76 10.97
CA SER A 260 -4.07 -23.99 10.44
C SER A 260 -4.53 -22.76 9.63
N PRO A 261 -5.23 -22.94 8.51
CA PRO A 261 -5.77 -21.79 7.74
C PRO A 261 -6.96 -21.12 8.43
N THR A 262 -7.59 -21.74 9.43
CA THR A 262 -8.86 -21.26 10.00
C THR A 262 -8.82 -20.91 11.47
N ASP A 263 -7.73 -21.21 12.18
CA ASP A 263 -7.60 -20.91 13.62
C ASP A 263 -6.15 -20.87 14.11
N GLY A 264 -5.94 -20.62 15.42
CA GLY A 264 -4.64 -20.70 16.07
C GLY A 264 -3.64 -19.61 15.64
N PHE A 265 -4.09 -18.55 15.02
CA PHE A 265 -3.21 -17.45 14.61
C PHE A 265 -2.65 -16.71 15.83
N VAL A 266 -1.35 -16.45 15.81
CA VAL A 266 -0.61 -15.72 16.83
C VAL A 266 0.01 -14.49 16.20
N PHE A 267 -0.21 -13.32 16.79
CA PHE A 267 0.38 -12.05 16.36
C PHE A 267 1.91 -12.13 16.38
N ARG A 268 2.55 -11.61 15.35
CA ARG A 268 4.01 -11.70 15.17
C ARG A 268 4.70 -10.34 15.11
N GLY A 269 4.04 -9.30 14.62
CA GLY A 269 4.63 -7.97 14.54
C GLY A 269 4.12 -7.13 13.39
N ILE A 270 4.80 -5.99 13.20
CA ILE A 270 4.57 -5.04 12.11
C ILE A 270 5.52 -5.41 10.96
N ILE A 271 5.04 -5.38 9.73
CA ILE A 271 5.87 -5.55 8.53
C ILE A 271 6.32 -4.19 7.99
N VAL A 272 5.37 -3.28 7.80
CA VAL A 272 5.62 -1.93 7.27
C VAL A 272 4.57 -0.94 7.80
N SER A 273 4.98 0.30 8.03
CA SER A 273 4.08 1.45 8.24
C SER A 273 4.22 2.39 7.06
N ASN A 274 3.13 2.79 6.40
CA ASN A 274 3.20 3.68 5.24
C ASN A 274 3.63 5.12 5.58
N CYS A 275 3.92 5.39 6.83
CA CYS A 275 4.47 6.65 7.33
C CYS A 275 5.65 6.47 8.30
N ASP A 276 6.29 5.29 8.33
CA ASP A 276 7.41 4.94 9.20
C ASP A 276 7.14 5.11 10.71
N LEU A 277 5.90 4.89 11.18
CA LEU A 277 5.66 4.71 12.61
C LEU A 277 6.43 3.50 13.14
N ASN A 278 6.93 3.60 14.36
CA ASN A 278 7.75 2.58 15.04
C ASN A 278 9.13 2.33 14.40
N ILE A 279 9.56 3.19 13.46
CA ILE A 279 10.92 3.21 12.91
C ILE A 279 11.73 4.30 13.63
N ASP A 280 12.81 3.90 14.29
CA ASP A 280 13.72 4.76 15.08
C ASP A 280 15.14 4.89 14.48
N THR A 281 15.35 4.37 13.28
CA THR A 281 16.65 4.35 12.60
C THR A 281 17.11 5.75 12.15
N TYR A 282 16.19 6.68 11.90
CA TYR A 282 16.52 8.02 11.41
C TYR A 282 15.71 9.15 12.08
N LYS A 283 14.69 8.84 12.86
CA LYS A 283 13.83 9.78 13.59
C LYS A 283 13.23 9.09 14.82
N PRO A 284 12.66 9.81 15.79
CA PRO A 284 11.88 9.18 16.87
C PRO A 284 10.73 8.33 16.31
N GLY A 285 10.56 7.12 16.86
CA GLY A 285 9.62 6.12 16.34
C GLY A 285 8.16 6.56 16.31
N GLU A 286 7.74 7.42 17.24
CA GLU A 286 6.39 7.99 17.35
C GLU A 286 6.09 9.06 16.29
N MET A 287 7.10 9.60 15.62
CA MET A 287 6.93 10.60 14.58
C MET A 287 6.70 9.97 13.22
N LYS A 288 5.83 10.58 12.42
CA LYS A 288 5.55 10.15 11.02
C LYS A 288 6.53 10.81 10.07
N GLY A 289 7.25 10.03 9.30
CA GLY A 289 8.17 10.51 8.24
C GLY A 289 7.48 10.84 6.91
N TYR A 290 6.20 10.47 6.77
CA TYR A 290 5.35 10.69 5.60
C TYR A 290 3.90 10.86 6.01
N TYR A 291 3.02 11.27 5.09
CA TYR A 291 1.58 11.28 5.33
C TYR A 291 1.05 9.86 5.48
N GLY A 292 0.44 9.56 6.62
CA GLY A 292 -0.13 8.25 6.93
C GLY A 292 -1.65 8.20 6.68
N GLY A 293 -2.14 7.02 6.39
CA GLY A 293 -3.55 6.72 6.20
C GLY A 293 -3.76 5.22 6.14
N ASN A 294 -4.90 4.74 5.65
CA ASN A 294 -5.15 3.31 5.50
C ASN A 294 -4.02 2.61 4.72
N ASN A 295 -3.83 1.33 4.99
CA ASN A 295 -2.81 0.52 4.33
C ASN A 295 -3.37 -0.86 3.98
N HIS A 296 -3.00 -1.39 2.83
CA HIS A 296 -3.39 -2.72 2.38
C HIS A 296 -2.32 -3.26 1.44
N GLY A 297 -2.06 -4.55 1.52
CA GLY A 297 -1.11 -5.25 0.67
C GLY A 297 -0.69 -6.59 1.25
N SER A 298 0.29 -7.21 0.63
CA SER A 298 0.71 -8.57 0.93
C SER A 298 2.18 -8.84 0.69
N ILE A 299 2.65 -10.00 1.13
CA ILE A 299 4.00 -10.46 0.88
C ILE A 299 4.06 -11.40 -0.34
N VAL A 300 5.16 -11.36 -1.06
CA VAL A 300 5.41 -12.27 -2.19
C VAL A 300 6.89 -12.57 -2.33
N ASN A 301 7.23 -13.79 -2.75
CA ASN A 301 8.61 -14.18 -3.10
C ASN A 301 8.84 -13.95 -4.59
N LEU A 302 9.78 -13.07 -4.93
CA LEU A 302 10.18 -12.77 -6.30
C LEU A 302 11.61 -13.29 -6.53
N ASN A 303 11.74 -14.48 -7.09
CA ASN A 303 13.04 -15.13 -7.38
C ASN A 303 13.96 -15.34 -6.17
N GLY A 304 13.40 -15.69 -5.02
CA GLY A 304 14.14 -15.94 -3.78
C GLY A 304 14.19 -14.74 -2.84
N ASP A 305 13.84 -13.56 -3.30
CA ASP A 305 13.71 -12.36 -2.48
C ASP A 305 12.25 -12.13 -2.07
N TRP A 306 12.02 -11.91 -0.79
CA TRP A 306 10.70 -11.56 -0.27
C TRP A 306 10.48 -10.06 -0.30
N TYR A 307 9.26 -9.66 -0.66
CA TYR A 307 8.81 -8.26 -0.67
C TYR A 307 7.48 -8.13 0.04
N ILE A 308 7.28 -7.03 0.78
CA ILE A 308 5.98 -6.51 1.18
C ILE A 308 5.50 -5.51 0.14
N PHE A 309 4.31 -5.73 -0.42
CA PHE A 309 3.59 -4.77 -1.24
C PHE A 309 2.62 -4.01 -0.34
N TYR A 310 2.53 -2.70 -0.52
CA TYR A 310 1.71 -1.79 0.29
C TYR A 310 1.41 -0.53 -0.51
N HIS A 311 0.71 0.46 0.05
CA HIS A 311 0.51 1.72 -0.66
C HIS A 311 0.85 2.94 0.20
N ARG A 312 1.15 4.06 -0.47
CA ARG A 312 1.37 5.37 0.14
C ARG A 312 0.39 6.40 -0.41
N HIS A 313 -0.02 7.33 0.44
CA HIS A 313 -0.89 8.45 0.13
C HIS A 313 -0.08 9.62 -0.46
N THR A 314 0.41 9.47 -1.67
CA THR A 314 1.40 10.38 -2.26
C THR A 314 0.88 11.80 -2.44
N ASN A 315 -0.40 11.98 -2.73
CA ASN A 315 -1.04 13.30 -2.82
C ASN A 315 -1.58 13.82 -1.47
N CYS A 316 -1.21 13.23 -0.34
CA CYS A 316 -1.67 13.58 1.01
C CYS A 316 -3.21 13.60 1.17
N THR A 317 -3.91 12.71 0.46
CA THR A 317 -5.32 12.42 0.63
C THR A 317 -5.53 10.92 0.76
N SER A 318 -6.64 10.50 1.35
CA SER A 318 -6.99 9.08 1.43
C SER A 318 -7.39 8.48 0.06
N PHE A 319 -7.52 9.30 -0.98
CA PHE A 319 -8.17 8.95 -2.24
C PHE A 319 -7.23 8.94 -3.45
N SER A 320 -5.93 9.13 -3.21
CA SER A 320 -4.89 9.10 -4.25
C SER A 320 -3.71 8.31 -3.72
N ARG A 321 -3.84 6.99 -3.76
CA ARG A 321 -2.89 6.03 -3.18
C ARG A 321 -2.12 5.32 -4.28
N GLN A 322 -0.80 5.26 -4.14
CA GLN A 322 0.08 4.60 -5.11
C GLN A 322 0.78 3.40 -4.48
N THR A 323 0.84 2.31 -5.24
CA THR A 323 1.45 1.06 -4.78
C THR A 323 2.97 1.17 -4.66
N CYS A 324 3.50 0.60 -3.58
CA CYS A 324 4.91 0.56 -3.21
C CYS A 324 5.32 -0.87 -2.84
N ALA A 325 6.61 -1.14 -2.82
CA ALA A 325 7.14 -2.40 -2.36
C ALA A 325 8.47 -2.20 -1.62
N GLU A 326 8.69 -2.98 -0.56
CA GLU A 326 9.98 -3.02 0.14
C GLU A 326 10.47 -4.45 0.25
N LYS A 327 11.78 -4.64 0.13
CA LYS A 327 12.40 -5.95 0.37
C LYS A 327 12.35 -6.28 1.86
N ILE A 328 11.90 -7.47 2.20
CA ILE A 328 11.82 -7.99 3.58
C ILE A 328 12.67 -9.24 3.73
N GLN A 329 12.97 -9.59 4.97
CA GLN A 329 13.57 -10.87 5.32
C GLN A 329 12.60 -11.63 6.22
N ILE A 330 12.38 -12.91 5.89
CA ILE A 330 11.62 -13.85 6.73
C ILE A 330 12.64 -14.80 7.34
N GLU A 331 12.77 -14.76 8.66
CA GLU A 331 13.66 -15.65 9.41
C GLU A 331 13.09 -17.09 9.45
N GLU A 332 13.90 -18.07 9.79
CA GLU A 332 13.49 -19.49 9.88
C GLU A 332 12.31 -19.72 10.83
N ASN A 333 12.18 -18.91 11.87
CA ASN A 333 11.06 -18.95 12.82
C ASN A 333 9.80 -18.21 12.32
N GLY A 334 9.81 -17.69 11.07
CA GLY A 334 8.73 -16.92 10.47
C GLY A 334 8.66 -15.46 10.94
N TYR A 335 9.69 -14.96 11.65
CA TYR A 335 9.72 -13.56 12.05
C TYR A 335 10.10 -12.65 10.88
N ILE A 336 9.40 -11.51 10.77
CA ILE A 336 9.68 -10.45 9.80
C ILE A 336 9.97 -9.19 10.59
N LYS A 337 11.20 -8.66 10.44
CA LYS A 337 11.54 -7.35 11.02
C LYS A 337 10.83 -6.25 10.23
N GLN A 338 10.25 -5.28 10.93
CA GLN A 338 9.65 -4.10 10.30
C GLN A 338 10.68 -3.39 9.41
N VAL A 339 10.25 -3.02 8.20
CA VAL A 339 11.05 -2.30 7.23
C VAL A 339 10.64 -0.84 7.13
N GLU A 340 11.61 0.01 6.76
CA GLU A 340 11.36 1.42 6.43
C GLU A 340 10.68 1.56 5.07
N ILE A 341 9.91 2.64 4.90
CA ILE A 341 9.54 3.09 3.56
C ILE A 341 10.74 3.72 2.87
N THR A 342 11.01 3.33 1.64
CA THR A 342 12.17 3.80 0.87
C THR A 342 11.81 4.27 -0.52
N SER A 343 12.77 4.89 -1.22
CA SER A 343 12.70 5.16 -2.65
C SER A 343 13.12 3.94 -3.50
N CYS A 344 13.67 2.90 -2.87
CA CYS A 344 14.31 1.78 -3.58
C CYS A 344 13.32 0.89 -4.33
N GLY A 345 12.17 0.61 -3.73
CA GLY A 345 11.13 -0.24 -4.34
C GLY A 345 11.64 -1.61 -4.76
N LEU A 346 11.18 -2.05 -5.93
CA LEU A 346 11.57 -3.33 -6.53
C LEU A 346 13.00 -3.33 -7.10
N ASN A 347 13.76 -2.24 -6.93
CA ASN A 347 15.20 -2.27 -7.17
C ASN A 347 15.91 -3.22 -6.19
N GLY A 348 15.30 -3.46 -5.04
CA GLY A 348 15.73 -4.46 -4.06
C GLY A 348 16.95 -4.07 -3.25
N GLY A 349 17.43 -2.83 -3.38
CA GLY A 349 18.58 -2.27 -2.67
C GLY A 349 18.85 -0.84 -3.08
N PRO A 350 19.93 -0.22 -2.60
CA PRO A 350 20.25 1.18 -2.88
C PRO A 350 20.25 1.52 -4.36
N LEU A 351 19.73 2.70 -4.68
CA LEU A 351 19.76 3.28 -6.01
C LEU A 351 21.20 3.77 -6.33
N LEU A 352 21.52 3.95 -7.59
CA LEU A 352 22.84 4.48 -7.98
C LEU A 352 22.94 5.96 -7.57
N GLY A 353 23.99 6.33 -6.85
CA GLY A 353 24.29 7.73 -6.51
C GLY A 353 24.81 8.53 -7.71
N LYS A 354 24.18 8.41 -8.88
CA LYS A 354 24.61 9.04 -10.13
C LYS A 354 23.45 9.25 -11.09
N GLY A 355 23.46 10.38 -11.82
CA GLY A 355 22.45 10.69 -12.84
C GLY A 355 21.22 11.36 -12.25
N GLU A 356 20.17 11.49 -13.05
CA GLU A 356 18.96 12.21 -12.71
C GLU A 356 17.87 11.27 -12.18
N TYR A 357 17.16 11.74 -11.15
CA TYR A 357 16.05 11.06 -10.50
C TYR A 357 14.83 11.96 -10.39
N PRO A 358 13.63 11.42 -10.59
CA PRO A 358 12.41 12.19 -10.40
C PRO A 358 12.14 12.42 -8.90
N ALA A 359 11.64 13.60 -8.56
CA ALA A 359 11.36 13.95 -7.17
C ALA A 359 10.16 13.18 -6.58
N TYR A 360 9.28 12.60 -7.41
CA TYR A 360 8.14 11.81 -6.92
C TYR A 360 8.53 10.51 -6.19
N ILE A 361 9.81 10.09 -6.26
CA ILE A 361 10.30 8.94 -5.47
C ILE A 361 10.57 9.29 -4.00
N ALA A 362 10.28 10.52 -3.57
CA ALA A 362 10.45 10.94 -2.19
C ALA A 362 9.69 9.99 -1.23
N CYS A 363 10.39 9.52 -0.21
CA CYS A 363 9.84 8.67 0.84
C CYS A 363 9.71 9.37 2.19
N ASN A 364 10.24 10.60 2.30
CA ASN A 364 10.01 11.47 3.46
C ASN A 364 9.56 12.85 2.96
N LEU A 365 8.45 13.34 3.51
CA LEU A 365 7.92 14.69 3.27
C LEU A 365 7.39 15.24 4.59
N PHE A 366 8.07 16.21 5.19
CA PHE A 366 7.68 16.81 6.45
C PHE A 366 8.31 18.21 6.63
N THR A 367 7.78 18.97 7.57
CA THR A 367 8.30 20.29 7.96
C THR A 367 9.00 20.20 9.31
N VAL A 368 10.21 20.75 9.45
CA VAL A 368 10.90 20.89 10.73
C VAL A 368 10.34 22.10 11.48
N GLN A 369 9.85 21.86 12.70
CA GLN A 369 9.30 22.89 13.58
C GLN A 369 10.40 23.66 14.32
N SER A 370 10.04 24.77 14.95
CA SER A 370 10.98 25.61 15.71
C SER A 370 11.59 24.92 16.95
N ASP A 371 10.91 23.92 17.48
CA ASP A 371 11.38 23.08 18.59
C ASP A 371 12.22 21.87 18.12
N GLY A 372 12.48 21.75 16.80
CA GLY A 372 13.22 20.65 16.20
C GLY A 372 12.39 19.39 15.93
N SER A 373 11.12 19.35 16.30
CA SER A 373 10.23 18.25 15.94
C SER A 373 9.88 18.26 14.44
N ILE A 374 9.38 17.15 13.94
CA ILE A 374 8.88 17.06 12.58
C ILE A 374 7.35 17.01 12.58
N ALA A 375 6.72 17.68 11.61
CA ALA A 375 5.29 17.71 11.45
C ALA A 375 4.86 17.39 10.01
N GLN A 376 3.76 16.69 9.87
CA GLN A 376 3.14 16.45 8.59
C GLN A 376 2.53 17.73 8.02
N ASN A 377 2.83 18.01 6.76
CA ASN A 377 2.31 19.17 6.03
C ASN A 377 1.59 18.68 4.78
N LYS A 378 0.25 18.77 4.77
CA LYS A 378 -0.57 18.32 3.64
C LYS A 378 -0.37 19.12 2.34
N VAL A 379 0.29 20.27 2.42
CA VAL A 379 0.63 21.09 1.25
C VAL A 379 1.86 20.55 0.55
N LEU A 380 2.86 20.10 1.32
CA LEU A 380 4.05 19.41 0.81
C LEU A 380 3.67 17.98 0.42
N LYS A 381 3.54 17.72 -0.87
CA LYS A 381 3.04 16.44 -1.40
C LYS A 381 3.53 16.18 -2.81
N ILE A 382 3.33 14.95 -3.28
CA ILE A 382 3.50 14.57 -4.67
C ILE A 382 2.19 14.84 -5.41
N THR A 383 2.27 15.45 -6.58
CA THR A 383 1.13 15.73 -7.46
C THR A 383 1.55 15.65 -8.92
N GLN A 384 0.61 15.81 -9.84
CA GLN A 384 0.87 15.81 -11.27
C GLN A 384 0.15 16.97 -11.98
N ASP A 385 0.69 17.39 -13.11
CA ASP A 385 -0.04 18.20 -14.09
C ASP A 385 -0.98 17.28 -14.88
N GLY A 386 -2.11 17.80 -15.30
CA GLY A 386 -3.15 17.02 -15.99
C GLY A 386 -4.07 16.27 -15.02
N GLU A 387 -5.05 15.64 -15.57
CA GLU A 387 -6.07 14.86 -14.85
C GLU A 387 -6.14 13.47 -15.45
N ASP A 388 -6.54 12.48 -14.64
CA ASP A 388 -6.90 11.16 -15.13
C ASP A 388 -8.17 11.29 -16.00
N GLY A 389 -8.47 10.27 -16.81
CA GLY A 389 -9.72 10.21 -17.56
C GLY A 389 -10.94 10.39 -16.65
N ASP A 390 -12.04 10.87 -17.20
CA ASP A 390 -13.26 11.25 -16.46
C ASP A 390 -13.82 10.11 -15.61
N ASP A 391 -13.65 8.87 -16.03
CA ASP A 391 -14.09 7.65 -15.35
C ASP A 391 -13.05 7.06 -14.36
N GLY A 392 -11.86 7.69 -14.25
CA GLY A 392 -10.75 7.22 -13.44
C GLY A 392 -9.98 6.03 -14.03
N ASN A 393 -10.33 5.63 -15.23
CA ASN A 393 -9.54 4.63 -15.95
C ASN A 393 -8.34 5.30 -16.64
N PRO A 394 -7.24 4.55 -16.87
CA PRO A 394 -6.13 5.07 -17.66
C PRO A 394 -6.64 5.63 -18.99
N ILE A 395 -6.14 6.79 -19.38
CA ILE A 395 -6.50 7.38 -20.67
C ILE A 395 -6.00 6.45 -21.76
N GLU A 396 -6.86 5.97 -22.64
CA GLU A 396 -6.44 5.25 -23.85
C GLU A 396 -5.50 6.17 -24.65
N GLY A 397 -4.26 5.73 -24.88
CA GLY A 397 -3.26 6.52 -25.60
C GLY A 397 -2.37 7.40 -24.71
N ILE A 398 -2.28 7.17 -23.41
CA ILE A 398 -1.33 7.82 -22.47
C ILE A 398 0.13 7.79 -22.97
N GLU A 399 0.50 6.92 -23.88
CA GLU A 399 1.82 6.92 -24.54
C GLU A 399 2.23 8.28 -25.11
N ASN A 400 1.30 9.22 -25.27
CA ASN A 400 1.51 10.56 -25.80
C ASN A 400 1.18 11.71 -24.82
N VAL A 401 0.78 11.42 -23.58
CA VAL A 401 0.51 12.45 -22.57
C VAL A 401 1.65 12.42 -21.55
N GLU A 402 2.58 13.34 -21.64
CA GLU A 402 3.59 13.57 -20.60
C GLU A 402 2.90 14.13 -19.34
N LEU A 403 2.35 13.25 -18.52
CA LEU A 403 1.87 13.61 -17.19
C LEU A 403 3.10 13.89 -16.32
N THR A 404 3.35 15.15 -16.09
CA THR A 404 4.50 15.60 -15.28
C THR A 404 4.17 15.45 -13.79
N THR A 405 4.87 14.55 -13.11
CA THR A 405 4.71 14.31 -11.65
C THR A 405 5.86 14.96 -10.89
N TYR A 406 5.55 15.68 -9.80
CA TYR A 406 6.53 16.47 -9.04
C TYR A 406 6.13 16.61 -7.56
N VAL A 407 7.07 17.05 -6.72
CA VAL A 407 6.80 17.51 -5.36
C VAL A 407 6.35 18.97 -5.40
N THR A 408 5.22 19.27 -4.78
CA THR A 408 4.63 20.62 -4.69
C THR A 408 4.57 21.12 -3.25
N GLY A 409 4.31 22.40 -3.08
CA GLY A 409 4.03 23.02 -1.79
C GLY A 409 5.27 23.27 -0.94
N ILE A 410 6.45 23.31 -1.57
CA ILE A 410 7.73 23.50 -0.87
C ILE A 410 7.80 24.91 -0.28
N LYS A 411 8.07 25.01 1.02
CA LYS A 411 8.25 26.24 1.77
C LYS A 411 9.35 26.11 2.81
N ASN A 412 9.58 27.19 3.57
CA ASN A 412 10.63 27.25 4.59
C ASN A 412 10.58 26.08 5.58
N ASN A 413 11.74 25.47 5.85
CA ASN A 413 11.97 24.30 6.70
C ASN A 413 11.33 22.97 6.24
N ASP A 414 10.83 22.90 5.02
CA ASP A 414 10.38 21.64 4.46
C ASP A 414 11.56 20.75 4.08
N VAL A 415 11.39 19.45 4.36
CA VAL A 415 12.35 18.39 4.09
C VAL A 415 11.75 17.38 3.10
N ILE A 416 12.50 17.14 2.04
CA ILE A 416 12.21 16.14 1.01
C ILE A 416 13.31 15.09 1.11
N GLY A 417 12.96 13.85 1.47
CA GLY A 417 13.93 12.80 1.71
C GLY A 417 13.77 11.61 0.78
N PHE A 418 14.91 11.07 0.40
CA PHE A 418 15.06 9.95 -0.51
C PHE A 418 15.99 8.91 0.11
N LYS A 419 15.61 7.64 0.15
CA LYS A 419 16.39 6.56 0.79
C LYS A 419 16.37 5.33 -0.11
N TYR A 420 17.48 4.69 -0.44
CA TYR A 420 18.89 4.97 -0.21
C TYR A 420 19.62 5.02 -1.54
N PHE A 421 20.81 5.64 -1.55
CA PHE A 421 21.69 5.69 -2.72
C PHE A 421 23.08 5.19 -2.35
N ASP A 422 23.74 4.49 -3.28
CA ASP A 422 25.16 4.14 -3.19
C ASP A 422 25.97 5.22 -3.91
N PHE A 423 26.52 6.16 -3.15
CA PHE A 423 27.27 7.31 -3.65
C PHE A 423 28.74 6.96 -3.90
N LYS A 424 29.25 7.49 -4.99
CA LYS A 424 30.66 7.42 -5.33
C LYS A 424 31.12 8.73 -5.97
N ASP A 425 31.99 9.47 -5.25
CA ASP A 425 32.66 10.67 -5.72
C ASP A 425 31.73 11.78 -6.27
N VAL A 426 30.54 11.91 -5.70
CA VAL A 426 29.57 12.95 -6.06
C VAL A 426 30.08 14.31 -5.57
N LYS A 427 30.26 15.24 -6.49
CA LYS A 427 30.78 16.59 -6.24
C LYS A 427 29.77 17.70 -6.49
N LYS A 428 28.69 17.40 -7.18
CA LYS A 428 27.67 18.38 -7.56
C LYS A 428 26.29 17.76 -7.51
N VAL A 429 25.33 18.54 -7.02
CA VAL A 429 23.91 18.20 -7.10
C VAL A 429 23.17 19.32 -7.82
N SER A 430 22.32 18.93 -8.76
CA SER A 430 21.39 19.85 -9.41
C SER A 430 19.95 19.52 -8.97
N VAL A 431 19.10 20.56 -8.94
CA VAL A 431 17.65 20.44 -8.71
C VAL A 431 16.94 21.17 -9.83
N LYS A 432 15.78 20.65 -10.28
CA LYS A 432 14.97 21.26 -11.32
C LYS A 432 13.64 21.70 -10.73
N THR A 433 13.42 23.02 -10.68
CA THR A 433 12.31 23.66 -9.95
C THR A 433 11.50 24.58 -10.87
N ARG A 434 10.30 24.94 -10.42
CA ARG A 434 9.48 26.01 -11.04
C ARG A 434 8.67 26.76 -9.99
N GLN A 435 8.10 27.91 -10.39
CA GLN A 435 7.29 28.82 -9.59
C GLN A 435 8.11 29.50 -8.46
N ASN A 436 7.43 30.00 -7.43
CA ASN A 436 8.00 30.89 -6.44
C ASN A 436 8.86 30.14 -5.39
N LEU A 437 10.14 29.96 -5.71
CA LEU A 437 11.11 29.32 -4.83
C LEU A 437 12.36 30.20 -4.73
N HIS A 438 12.47 30.98 -3.65
CA HIS A 438 13.56 31.93 -3.40
C HIS A 438 14.26 31.58 -2.09
N GLY A 439 15.52 31.16 -2.16
CA GLY A 439 16.31 30.69 -1.04
C GLY A 439 17.33 29.66 -1.45
N TYR A 440 17.53 28.62 -0.65
CA TYR A 440 18.45 27.54 -0.99
C TYR A 440 17.99 26.20 -0.44
N PHE A 441 18.41 25.12 -1.08
CA PHE A 441 18.34 23.78 -0.50
C PHE A 441 19.64 23.46 0.23
N GLU A 442 19.52 23.03 1.50
CA GLU A 442 20.58 22.32 2.20
C GLU A 442 20.60 20.87 1.76
N VAL A 443 21.76 20.39 1.30
CA VAL A 443 21.99 18.98 0.97
C VAL A 443 22.53 18.28 2.21
N LYS A 444 21.91 17.14 2.58
CA LYS A 444 22.23 16.37 3.78
C LYS A 444 22.10 14.87 3.53
N THR A 445 22.79 14.05 4.35
CA THR A 445 22.58 12.58 4.40
C THR A 445 21.77 12.14 5.62
N LYS A 446 21.52 13.04 6.55
CA LYS A 446 20.54 12.90 7.65
C LYS A 446 19.73 14.19 7.70
N TRP A 447 18.42 14.11 7.88
CA TRP A 447 17.55 15.29 7.84
C TRP A 447 17.93 16.37 8.88
N ASP A 448 18.43 15.94 10.03
CA ASP A 448 18.93 16.79 11.14
C ASP A 448 20.46 16.89 11.21
N GLY A 449 21.16 16.30 10.22
CA GLY A 449 22.62 16.27 10.15
C GLY A 449 23.26 17.56 9.64
N GLU A 450 24.57 17.51 9.47
CA GLU A 450 25.37 18.61 8.91
C GLU A 450 24.99 18.91 7.45
N VAL A 451 25.24 20.15 7.05
CA VAL A 451 25.05 20.63 5.68
C VAL A 451 26.27 20.28 4.84
N LEU A 452 26.08 19.43 3.84
CA LEU A 452 27.13 18.93 2.94
C LEU A 452 27.28 19.78 1.66
N GLY A 453 26.40 20.72 1.47
CA GLY A 453 26.40 21.68 0.36
C GLY A 453 25.11 22.46 0.32
N LYS A 454 25.08 23.50 -0.49
CA LYS A 454 23.90 24.35 -0.70
C LYS A 454 23.65 24.52 -2.20
N ILE A 455 22.38 24.56 -2.56
CA ILE A 455 21.95 24.86 -3.92
C ILE A 455 21.09 26.11 -3.84
N GLU A 456 21.66 27.24 -4.26
CA GLU A 456 20.95 28.52 -4.33
C GLU A 456 19.86 28.45 -5.42
N VAL A 457 18.66 28.90 -5.09
CA VAL A 457 17.50 28.88 -5.98
C VAL A 457 16.84 30.25 -5.96
N ASP A 458 16.67 30.82 -7.14
CA ASP A 458 15.91 32.06 -7.36
C ASP A 458 14.98 31.85 -8.58
N CYS A 459 13.83 31.29 -8.33
CA CYS A 459 12.89 30.82 -9.35
C CYS A 459 11.52 31.49 -9.20
N SER A 460 11.12 32.24 -10.24
CA SER A 460 9.74 32.76 -10.42
C SER A 460 9.10 32.27 -11.73
N SER A 461 9.76 31.31 -12.41
CA SER A 461 9.35 30.82 -13.73
C SER A 461 8.25 29.76 -13.61
N ASP A 462 7.28 29.78 -14.52
CA ASP A 462 6.33 28.68 -14.72
C ASP A 462 6.95 27.48 -15.48
N SER A 463 8.09 27.71 -16.13
CA SER A 463 8.88 26.66 -16.76
C SER A 463 9.87 26.07 -15.78
N TRP A 464 10.26 24.81 -15.99
CA TRP A 464 11.26 24.12 -15.18
C TRP A 464 12.66 24.71 -15.40
N VAL A 465 13.30 25.15 -14.34
CA VAL A 465 14.66 25.75 -14.33
C VAL A 465 15.57 24.89 -13.46
N GLU A 466 16.79 24.65 -13.95
CA GLU A 466 17.81 23.88 -13.22
C GLU A 466 18.73 24.81 -12.42
N PHE A 467 18.98 24.47 -11.17
CA PHE A 467 19.94 25.09 -10.27
C PHE A 467 20.89 24.03 -9.74
N SER A 468 22.13 24.39 -9.47
CA SER A 468 23.13 23.43 -8.99
C SER A 468 24.04 24.02 -7.93
N GLY A 469 24.60 23.14 -7.09
CA GLY A 469 25.57 23.49 -6.08
C GLY A 469 26.61 22.39 -5.88
N ASP A 470 27.80 22.78 -5.42
CA ASP A 470 28.85 21.85 -5.05
C ASP A 470 28.52 21.20 -3.72
N VAL A 471 28.88 19.92 -3.58
CA VAL A 471 28.55 19.09 -2.40
C VAL A 471 29.71 18.18 -2.03
N GLU A 472 29.74 17.78 -0.75
CA GLU A 472 30.69 16.80 -0.21
C GLU A 472 29.97 15.60 0.38
N ILE A 473 29.24 14.84 -0.48
CA ILE A 473 28.49 13.66 -0.04
C ILE A 473 29.49 12.51 0.21
N PRO A 474 29.44 11.86 1.41
CA PRO A 474 30.28 10.71 1.71
C PRO A 474 30.00 9.54 0.76
N ASN A 475 31.07 8.83 0.34
CA ASN A 475 30.93 7.60 -0.43
C ASN A 475 30.22 6.50 0.37
N GLY A 476 29.55 5.59 -0.33
CA GLY A 476 28.80 4.47 0.23
C GLY A 476 27.30 4.72 0.30
N VAL A 477 26.59 3.82 0.99
CA VAL A 477 25.14 3.84 1.08
C VAL A 477 24.67 4.88 2.08
N ASN A 478 23.97 5.91 1.60
CA ASN A 478 23.43 6.99 2.40
C ASN A 478 22.02 7.39 1.92
N SER A 479 21.26 8.03 2.81
CA SER A 479 20.05 8.76 2.44
C SER A 479 20.44 10.09 1.77
N PHE A 480 19.48 10.70 1.07
CA PHE A 480 19.63 12.03 0.48
C PHE A 480 18.45 12.90 0.92
N TYR A 481 18.73 14.02 1.54
CA TYR A 481 17.74 14.98 2.01
C TYR A 481 18.00 16.36 1.42
N LEU A 482 16.93 16.99 0.95
CA LEU A 482 16.87 18.39 0.57
C LEU A 482 16.01 19.13 1.60
N LYS A 483 16.61 20.02 2.38
CA LYS A 483 15.88 20.91 3.29
C LYS A 483 15.86 22.33 2.68
N PHE A 484 14.65 22.84 2.43
CA PHE A 484 14.52 24.18 1.86
C PHE A 484 14.56 25.27 2.95
N ILE A 485 15.37 26.28 2.73
CA ILE A 485 15.47 27.50 3.55
C ILE A 485 15.11 28.69 2.68
N ALA A 486 13.97 29.32 2.99
CA ALA A 486 13.48 30.45 2.22
C ALA A 486 14.25 31.74 2.59
N SER A 487 14.53 32.62 1.61
CA SER A 487 15.09 33.96 1.81
C SER A 487 14.19 34.85 2.67
N ASN A 488 12.86 34.65 2.59
CA ASN A 488 11.87 35.24 3.46
C ASN A 488 11.05 34.13 4.12
N ALA A 489 11.26 33.90 5.43
CA ALA A 489 10.61 32.82 6.17
C ALA A 489 9.08 32.99 6.29
N ASP A 490 8.56 34.21 6.15
CA ASP A 490 7.12 34.53 6.27
C ASP A 490 6.38 34.43 4.93
N THR A 491 7.08 34.06 3.84
CA THR A 491 6.43 33.89 2.54
C THR A 491 5.37 32.80 2.56
N LYS A 492 4.23 33.08 1.94
CA LYS A 492 3.17 32.08 1.70
C LYS A 492 3.32 31.39 0.34
N GLU A 493 4.25 31.89 -0.48
CA GLU A 493 4.53 31.31 -1.78
C GLU A 493 5.19 29.94 -1.64
N THR A 494 4.91 29.08 -2.60
CA THR A 494 5.42 27.71 -2.65
C THR A 494 5.91 27.39 -4.05
N GLY A 495 6.96 26.60 -4.12
CA GLY A 495 7.47 26.12 -5.40
C GLY A 495 7.37 24.62 -5.56
N HIS A 496 7.88 24.15 -6.68
CA HIS A 496 7.82 22.76 -7.11
C HIS A 496 9.20 22.21 -7.43
N LEU A 497 9.39 20.90 -7.21
CA LEU A 497 10.60 20.15 -7.56
C LEU A 497 10.21 18.95 -8.42
N ILE A 498 10.73 18.86 -9.66
CA ILE A 498 10.44 17.73 -10.55
C ILE A 498 11.54 16.66 -10.50
N SER A 499 12.81 17.06 -10.42
CA SER A 499 13.94 16.14 -10.42
C SER A 499 15.14 16.69 -9.67
N PHE A 500 16.08 15.80 -9.36
CA PHE A 500 17.40 16.09 -8.87
C PHE A 500 18.44 15.22 -9.59
N LYS A 501 19.69 15.66 -9.64
CA LYS A 501 20.77 14.98 -10.37
C LYS A 501 22.05 14.96 -9.56
N PHE A 502 22.73 13.82 -9.56
CA PHE A 502 24.07 13.63 -8.96
C PHE A 502 25.15 13.61 -10.06
N GLU A 503 26.22 14.42 -9.86
CA GLU A 503 27.37 14.55 -10.79
C GLU A 503 28.72 14.50 -10.08
#